data_80c89e08f1b421bc87630fcb9402e91b
#
_entry.id   80c89e08f1b421bc87630fcb9402e91b
#
_cell.length_a   1.000
_cell.length_b   1.000
_cell.length_c   1.000
_cell.angle_alpha   90.00
_cell.angle_beta   90.00
_cell.angle_gamma   90.00
#
_symmetry.space_group_name_H-M   'P 1'
#
loop_
_entity.id
_entity.type
_entity.pdbx_description
1 polymer ?
#
loop_
_entity_poly.entity_id
_entity_poly.type
_entity_poly.pdbx_seq_one_letter_code
_entity_poly.pdbx_strand_id
1 'polypeptide(L)'
;MGIENLIRDALLLPNDVITYHVGRELAELYSEKKIIHGQSWYFDLDAFVHADQCSVVEERRIFNDVRTDWEGIGKPNTKKTENAWLNVLWQGKLFEVVLISWSDGCYRRRHHWIVGDDNKSCEALLRAVCEWSSEIRGEILVYQDGYFQKNKELFKSIKSATFENLILTEVLKESLKTDFIQFFNSRDLYLRYGIPWKRGALFVGPPGNGKTHTIKALINYLEKPCIYVRGFNEANEIEEENMAEVFNRARMNAPCIVVLEDLEAMVNETTRSFLLNELDGFQENTGVVVIATTNYPEKLDPAILNRPSRFDRKYQFDIPGAFERHAYLTKWRATLDGDLQFPELSLESVIEITEGFSFAYLKELIVSTMVELACGSNLVQVQDVIRNQAMLLREQLPVQSPPADD
;
A
#
# COMPACT_ATOMS: atom_id res chain seq x y z
N MET A 1 -29.98 35.52 -4.72
CA MET A 1 -28.57 35.49 -4.22
C MET A 1 -27.67 35.29 -5.41
N GLY A 2 -26.53 36.00 -5.53
CA GLY A 2 -25.65 35.80 -6.69
C GLY A 2 -24.80 34.54 -6.52
N ILE A 3 -24.49 33.86 -7.63
CA ILE A 3 -23.58 32.70 -7.71
C ILE A 3 -22.29 32.91 -6.91
N GLU A 4 -21.80 34.17 -6.88
CA GLU A 4 -20.54 34.59 -6.25
C GLU A 4 -20.49 34.32 -4.72
N ASN A 5 -21.62 34.18 -4.05
CA ASN A 5 -21.69 34.08 -2.59
C ASN A 5 -22.14 32.73 -2.07
N LEU A 6 -22.57 31.79 -2.94
CA LEU A 6 -23.17 30.52 -2.52
C LEU A 6 -22.25 29.72 -1.58
N ILE A 7 -20.97 29.54 -1.97
CA ILE A 7 -19.99 28.76 -1.18
C ILE A 7 -19.74 29.43 0.18
N ARG A 8 -19.52 30.76 0.17
CA ARG A 8 -19.29 31.50 1.40
C ARG A 8 -20.49 31.40 2.35
N ASP A 9 -21.71 31.63 1.82
CA ASP A 9 -22.90 31.65 2.62
C ASP A 9 -23.25 30.24 3.17
N ALA A 10 -22.98 29.18 2.38
CA ALA A 10 -23.09 27.80 2.82
C ALA A 10 -22.14 27.47 3.99
N LEU A 11 -20.87 27.91 3.91
CA LEU A 11 -19.90 27.66 4.96
C LEU A 11 -20.13 28.44 6.27
N LEU A 12 -21.04 29.40 6.29
CA LEU A 12 -21.45 30.10 7.49
C LEU A 12 -22.62 29.40 8.23
N LEU A 13 -23.19 28.36 7.62
CA LEU A 13 -24.34 27.63 8.19
C LEU A 13 -23.85 26.46 9.08
N PRO A 14 -24.72 25.95 9.97
CA PRO A 14 -24.50 24.69 10.66
C PRO A 14 -24.26 23.54 9.67
N ASN A 15 -23.37 22.61 10.02
CA ASN A 15 -22.92 21.54 9.14
C ASN A 15 -24.04 20.68 8.54
N ASP A 16 -25.06 20.40 9.31
CA ASP A 16 -26.25 19.59 8.94
C ASP A 16 -27.16 20.25 7.91
N VAL A 17 -27.05 21.57 7.74
CA VAL A 17 -27.88 22.36 6.83
C VAL A 17 -27.22 22.67 5.49
N ILE A 18 -25.85 22.59 5.43
CA ILE A 18 -25.09 23.00 4.25
C ILE A 18 -25.56 22.30 2.98
N THR A 19 -25.70 20.98 3.00
CA THR A 19 -26.07 20.20 1.81
C THR A 19 -27.45 20.56 1.28
N TYR A 20 -28.42 20.74 2.17
CA TYR A 20 -29.76 21.14 1.80
C TYR A 20 -29.79 22.57 1.23
N HIS A 21 -29.07 23.50 1.87
CA HIS A 21 -29.00 24.89 1.42
C HIS A 21 -28.42 24.97 0.00
N VAL A 22 -27.26 24.35 -0.24
CA VAL A 22 -26.63 24.37 -1.55
C VAL A 22 -27.49 23.72 -2.63
N GLY A 23 -28.10 22.57 -2.32
CA GLY A 23 -29.00 21.90 -3.26
C GLY A 23 -30.21 22.77 -3.65
N ARG A 24 -30.84 23.48 -2.68
CA ARG A 24 -31.93 24.37 -2.92
C ARG A 24 -31.56 25.59 -3.77
N GLU A 25 -30.46 26.26 -3.42
CA GLU A 25 -29.99 27.43 -4.15
C GLU A 25 -29.64 27.08 -5.61
N LEU A 26 -28.97 25.91 -5.81
CA LEU A 26 -28.70 25.43 -7.16
C LEU A 26 -29.97 25.10 -7.94
N ALA A 27 -30.99 24.53 -7.30
CA ALA A 27 -32.27 24.25 -7.96
C ALA A 27 -33.02 25.52 -8.35
N GLU A 28 -32.93 26.59 -7.56
CA GLU A 28 -33.47 27.90 -7.89
C GLU A 28 -32.70 28.57 -9.05
N LEU A 29 -31.36 28.43 -9.09
CA LEU A 29 -30.53 29.00 -10.14
C LEU A 29 -30.70 28.27 -11.49
N TYR A 30 -30.91 26.96 -11.44
CA TYR A 30 -30.94 26.07 -12.64
C TYR A 30 -32.28 25.34 -12.74
N SER A 31 -33.37 26.05 -12.90
CA SER A 31 -34.74 25.49 -12.97
C SER A 31 -34.92 24.44 -14.08
N GLU A 32 -34.12 24.51 -15.17
CA GLU A 32 -34.24 23.60 -16.33
C GLU A 32 -33.14 22.53 -16.38
N LYS A 33 -32.08 22.67 -15.58
CA LYS A 33 -31.00 21.69 -15.50
C LYS A 33 -31.25 20.63 -14.44
N LYS A 34 -30.49 19.57 -14.52
CA LYS A 34 -30.50 18.50 -13.53
C LYS A 34 -29.28 18.63 -12.63
N ILE A 35 -29.50 18.34 -11.36
CA ILE A 35 -28.47 18.43 -10.32
C ILE A 35 -28.38 17.08 -9.64
N ILE A 36 -27.19 16.51 -9.57
CA ILE A 36 -26.90 15.37 -8.71
C ILE A 36 -25.96 15.82 -7.60
N HIS A 37 -26.17 15.29 -6.43
CA HIS A 37 -25.36 15.55 -5.24
C HIS A 37 -24.76 14.24 -4.75
N GLY A 38 -23.49 14.28 -4.37
CA GLY A 38 -22.81 13.12 -3.83
C GLY A 38 -21.75 13.49 -2.80
N GLN A 39 -21.40 12.49 -2.01
CA GLN A 39 -20.28 12.51 -1.09
C GLN A 39 -19.42 11.30 -1.41
N SER A 40 -18.26 11.52 -1.99
CA SER A 40 -17.36 10.43 -2.33
C SER A 40 -15.90 10.90 -2.27
N TRP A 41 -15.08 10.19 -1.53
CA TRP A 41 -13.62 10.37 -1.52
C TRP A 41 -12.99 10.07 -2.86
N TYR A 42 -13.67 9.28 -3.69
CA TYR A 42 -13.23 8.90 -5.03
C TYR A 42 -13.53 9.95 -6.10
N PHE A 43 -14.29 11.00 -5.78
CA PHE A 43 -14.53 12.10 -6.70
C PHE A 43 -13.36 13.08 -6.65
N ASP A 44 -12.23 12.70 -7.27
CA ASP A 44 -11.02 13.52 -7.39
C ASP A 44 -10.93 14.18 -8.77
N LEU A 45 -11.63 15.31 -8.88
CA LEU A 45 -11.68 16.07 -10.13
C LEU A 45 -10.31 16.67 -10.47
N ASP A 46 -9.52 17.08 -9.48
CA ASP A 46 -8.18 17.65 -9.72
C ASP A 46 -7.28 16.62 -10.40
N ALA A 47 -7.25 15.38 -9.90
CA ALA A 47 -6.47 14.32 -10.50
C ALA A 47 -6.97 13.96 -11.91
N PHE A 48 -8.27 13.98 -12.13
CA PHE A 48 -8.92 13.70 -13.42
C PHE A 48 -8.56 14.76 -14.47
N VAL A 49 -8.53 16.04 -14.07
CA VAL A 49 -8.08 17.18 -14.89
C VAL A 49 -6.60 17.08 -15.21
N HIS A 50 -5.76 16.83 -14.19
CA HIS A 50 -4.31 16.71 -14.39
C HIS A 50 -3.90 15.55 -15.30
N ALA A 51 -4.77 14.57 -15.48
CA ALA A 51 -4.58 13.46 -16.41
C ALA A 51 -5.20 13.70 -17.79
N ASP A 52 -5.56 14.95 -18.11
CA ASP A 52 -6.16 15.35 -19.40
C ASP A 52 -7.46 14.58 -19.75
N GLN A 53 -8.17 14.06 -18.73
CA GLN A 53 -9.43 13.34 -18.95
C GLN A 53 -10.63 14.27 -19.14
N CYS A 54 -10.54 15.50 -18.64
CA CYS A 54 -11.48 16.60 -18.91
C CYS A 54 -10.74 17.93 -18.87
N SER A 55 -11.38 18.98 -19.31
CA SER A 55 -10.87 20.35 -19.18
C SER A 55 -11.74 21.18 -18.24
N VAL A 56 -11.12 22.06 -17.47
CA VAL A 56 -11.79 22.95 -16.53
C VAL A 56 -11.52 24.38 -16.92
N VAL A 57 -12.58 25.19 -16.96
CA VAL A 57 -12.51 26.65 -17.12
C VAL A 57 -13.01 27.28 -15.84
N GLU A 58 -12.15 27.99 -15.14
CA GLU A 58 -12.53 28.69 -13.91
C GLU A 58 -13.39 29.93 -14.21
N GLU A 59 -14.47 30.10 -13.46
CA GLU A 59 -15.28 31.31 -13.50
C GLU A 59 -14.55 32.39 -12.69
N ARG A 60 -14.06 33.43 -13.37
CA ARG A 60 -13.25 34.51 -12.75
C ARG A 60 -13.96 35.31 -11.65
N ARG A 61 -15.28 35.23 -11.60
CA ARG A 61 -16.10 35.95 -10.59
C ARG A 61 -16.23 35.17 -9.30
N ILE A 62 -15.83 33.90 -9.27
CA ILE A 62 -15.97 33.02 -8.11
C ILE A 62 -14.57 32.78 -7.53
N PHE A 63 -14.44 32.97 -6.23
CA PHE A 63 -13.25 32.62 -5.51
C PHE A 63 -13.20 31.10 -5.31
N ASN A 64 -12.20 30.46 -5.89
CA ASN A 64 -11.92 29.04 -5.69
C ASN A 64 -10.81 28.91 -4.64
N ASP A 65 -11.10 28.19 -3.56
CA ASP A 65 -10.16 27.89 -2.48
C ASP A 65 -9.29 26.71 -2.89
N VAL A 66 -8.05 26.98 -3.27
CA VAL A 66 -7.08 25.98 -3.68
C VAL A 66 -5.92 25.96 -2.71
N ARG A 67 -5.84 24.90 -1.92
CA ARG A 67 -4.71 24.68 -1.01
C ARG A 67 -3.49 24.24 -1.78
N THR A 68 -2.35 24.82 -1.45
CA THR A 68 -1.05 24.46 -2.01
C THR A 68 -0.20 23.88 -0.90
N ASP A 69 0.16 22.60 -1.00
CA ASP A 69 0.97 21.89 -0.02
C ASP A 69 2.42 21.75 -0.53
N TRP A 70 3.37 21.97 0.37
CA TRP A 70 4.78 21.79 0.10
C TRP A 70 5.18 20.33 0.38
N GLU A 71 5.63 19.61 -0.64
CA GLU A 71 5.94 18.17 -0.57
C GLU A 71 7.40 17.86 -0.16
N GLY A 72 8.21 18.88 0.06
CA GLY A 72 9.62 18.71 0.46
C GLY A 72 10.63 19.22 -0.57
N ILE A 73 11.92 19.19 -0.19
CA ILE A 73 13.01 19.67 -1.02
C ILE A 73 13.09 18.89 -2.33
N GLY A 74 13.09 19.62 -3.46
CA GLY A 74 13.18 19.00 -4.80
C GLY A 74 11.89 18.37 -5.34
N LYS A 75 10.78 18.43 -4.58
CA LYS A 75 9.47 18.00 -5.05
C LYS A 75 8.61 19.21 -5.47
N PRO A 76 7.77 19.07 -6.51
CA PRO A 76 6.81 20.11 -6.87
C PRO A 76 5.74 20.23 -5.77
N ASN A 77 5.22 21.44 -5.57
CA ASN A 77 4.08 21.62 -4.70
C ASN A 77 2.83 20.92 -5.28
N THR A 78 2.02 20.32 -4.42
CA THR A 78 0.71 19.79 -4.81
C THR A 78 -0.35 20.83 -4.59
N LYS A 79 -1.35 20.84 -5.48
CA LYS A 79 -2.53 21.72 -5.36
C LYS A 79 -3.76 20.85 -5.17
N LYS A 80 -4.61 21.23 -4.24
CA LYS A 80 -5.88 20.56 -3.97
C LYS A 80 -6.99 21.58 -3.86
N THR A 81 -7.99 21.41 -4.69
CA THR A 81 -9.19 22.24 -4.67
C THR A 81 -10.07 21.83 -3.48
N GLU A 82 -10.32 22.77 -2.58
CA GLU A 82 -11.10 22.54 -1.38
C GLU A 82 -12.55 23.01 -1.54
N ASN A 83 -12.75 24.24 -1.99
CA ASN A 83 -14.05 24.82 -2.23
C ASN A 83 -14.01 25.53 -3.58
N ALA A 84 -14.86 25.13 -4.51
CA ALA A 84 -14.81 25.68 -5.86
C ALA A 84 -16.14 25.55 -6.61
N TRP A 85 -16.29 26.39 -7.61
CA TRP A 85 -17.32 26.28 -8.64
C TRP A 85 -16.65 26.27 -10.01
N LEU A 86 -16.70 25.15 -10.69
CA LEU A 86 -15.90 24.87 -11.87
C LEU A 86 -16.81 24.54 -13.07
N ASN A 87 -16.46 25.08 -14.23
CA ASN A 87 -17.04 24.69 -15.50
C ASN A 87 -16.19 23.54 -16.09
N VAL A 88 -16.76 22.35 -16.17
CA VAL A 88 -16.09 21.13 -16.60
C VAL A 88 -16.59 20.75 -18.01
N LEU A 89 -15.68 20.73 -18.98
CA LEU A 89 -15.95 20.22 -20.32
C LEU A 89 -15.49 18.75 -20.39
N TRP A 90 -16.44 17.85 -20.54
CA TRP A 90 -16.19 16.42 -20.66
C TRP A 90 -17.04 15.80 -21.78
N GLN A 91 -16.40 15.05 -22.68
CA GLN A 91 -17.05 14.41 -23.84
C GLN A 91 -17.92 15.37 -24.67
N GLY A 92 -17.46 16.62 -24.85
CA GLY A 92 -18.17 17.65 -25.59
C GLY A 92 -19.39 18.25 -24.89
N LYS A 93 -19.66 17.87 -23.63
CA LYS A 93 -20.71 18.44 -22.78
C LYS A 93 -20.13 19.33 -21.71
N LEU A 94 -20.82 20.41 -21.40
CA LEU A 94 -20.45 21.34 -20.34
C LEU A 94 -21.24 21.01 -19.07
N PHE A 95 -20.53 20.87 -17.95
CA PHE A 95 -21.08 20.68 -16.62
C PHE A 95 -20.61 21.79 -15.70
N GLU A 96 -21.41 22.13 -14.70
CA GLU A 96 -20.95 22.93 -13.59
C GLU A 96 -20.78 22.02 -12.38
N VAL A 97 -19.62 22.09 -11.74
CA VAL A 97 -19.28 21.27 -10.58
C VAL A 97 -18.99 22.18 -9.40
N VAL A 98 -19.78 22.04 -8.34
CA VAL A 98 -19.58 22.75 -7.08
C VAL A 98 -18.96 21.76 -6.08
N LEU A 99 -17.81 22.13 -5.52
CA LEU A 99 -17.10 21.39 -4.49
C LEU A 99 -17.15 22.19 -3.20
N ILE A 100 -17.58 21.57 -2.10
CA ILE A 100 -17.56 22.20 -0.78
C ILE A 100 -17.04 21.19 0.24
N SER A 101 -16.06 21.64 1.04
CA SER A 101 -15.46 20.86 2.11
C SER A 101 -15.56 21.63 3.43
N TRP A 102 -15.92 20.92 4.49
CA TRP A 102 -15.95 21.49 5.85
C TRP A 102 -15.53 20.44 6.87
N SER A 103 -15.19 20.88 8.08
CA SER A 103 -14.87 19.99 9.20
C SER A 103 -16.13 19.73 10.03
N ASP A 104 -16.35 18.46 10.36
CA ASP A 104 -17.45 18.00 11.22
C ASP A 104 -16.82 17.23 12.40
N GLY A 105 -16.45 17.95 13.43
CA GLY A 105 -15.63 17.40 14.53
C GLY A 105 -14.26 16.98 14.05
N CYS A 106 -13.96 15.68 14.15
CA CYS A 106 -12.68 15.08 13.69
C CYS A 106 -12.68 14.73 12.20
N TYR A 107 -13.84 14.79 11.54
CA TYR A 107 -13.98 14.35 10.15
C TYR A 107 -14.04 15.53 9.19
N ARG A 108 -13.37 15.39 8.06
CA ARG A 108 -13.51 16.29 6.94
C ARG A 108 -14.59 15.77 6.00
N ARG A 109 -15.66 16.53 5.80
CA ARG A 109 -16.71 16.24 4.83
C ARG A 109 -16.35 16.91 3.50
N ARG A 110 -16.47 16.18 2.39
CA ARG A 110 -16.30 16.70 1.03
C ARG A 110 -17.49 16.29 0.19
N HIS A 111 -18.21 17.29 -0.27
CA HIS A 111 -19.41 17.10 -1.08
C HIS A 111 -19.22 17.71 -2.46
N HIS A 112 -19.92 17.17 -3.43
CA HIS A 112 -19.93 17.68 -4.80
C HIS A 112 -21.36 17.71 -5.34
N TRP A 113 -21.65 18.74 -6.12
CA TRP A 113 -22.86 18.88 -6.91
C TRP A 113 -22.46 19.00 -8.37
N ILE A 114 -23.10 18.23 -9.24
CA ILE A 114 -22.88 18.24 -10.68
C ILE A 114 -24.17 18.70 -11.32
N VAL A 115 -24.09 19.80 -12.06
CA VAL A 115 -25.19 20.42 -12.78
C VAL A 115 -25.00 20.20 -14.28
N GLY A 116 -25.99 19.65 -14.95
CA GLY A 116 -25.93 19.34 -16.38
C GLY A 116 -27.34 19.30 -17.00
N ASP A 117 -27.40 19.00 -18.29
CA ASP A 117 -28.66 19.03 -19.04
C ASP A 117 -29.57 17.85 -18.69
N ASP A 118 -29.01 16.70 -18.32
CA ASP A 118 -29.76 15.50 -17.97
C ASP A 118 -29.08 14.69 -16.86
N ASN A 119 -29.86 13.92 -16.08
CA ASN A 119 -29.35 13.10 -14.97
C ASN A 119 -28.34 12.04 -15.46
N LYS A 120 -28.59 11.42 -16.61
CA LYS A 120 -27.77 10.34 -17.14
C LYS A 120 -26.34 10.83 -17.45
N SER A 121 -26.21 12.03 -18.03
CA SER A 121 -24.88 12.60 -18.29
C SER A 121 -24.18 13.07 -17.02
N CYS A 122 -24.91 13.61 -16.02
CA CYS A 122 -24.32 13.96 -14.73
C CYS A 122 -23.82 12.71 -13.98
N GLU A 123 -24.61 11.64 -13.94
CA GLU A 123 -24.21 10.35 -13.36
C GLU A 123 -23.04 9.70 -14.12
N ALA A 124 -22.98 9.86 -15.45
CA ALA A 124 -21.87 9.37 -16.24
C ALA A 124 -20.55 10.08 -15.93
N LEU A 125 -20.59 11.42 -15.76
CA LEU A 125 -19.42 12.19 -15.32
C LEU A 125 -18.98 11.76 -13.91
N LEU A 126 -19.93 11.69 -12.97
CA LEU A 126 -19.64 11.22 -11.60
C LEU A 126 -18.93 9.86 -11.61
N ARG A 127 -19.52 8.91 -12.36
CA ARG A 127 -18.97 7.57 -12.49
C ARG A 127 -17.58 7.59 -13.12
N ALA A 128 -17.38 8.31 -14.21
CA ALA A 128 -16.10 8.40 -14.91
C ALA A 128 -14.98 8.95 -14.00
N VAL A 129 -15.26 10.02 -13.25
CA VAL A 129 -14.30 10.59 -12.28
C VAL A 129 -14.01 9.60 -11.17
N CYS A 130 -15.04 9.00 -10.56
CA CYS A 130 -14.86 8.06 -9.46
C CYS A 130 -14.15 6.77 -9.90
N GLU A 131 -14.53 6.17 -11.03
CA GLU A 131 -13.88 4.97 -11.58
C GLU A 131 -12.42 5.27 -11.90
N TRP A 132 -12.15 6.37 -12.60
CA TRP A 132 -10.79 6.76 -12.94
C TRP A 132 -9.93 7.00 -11.70
N SER A 133 -10.44 7.73 -10.70
CA SER A 133 -9.73 8.03 -9.45
C SER A 133 -9.57 6.79 -8.57
N SER A 134 -10.45 5.81 -8.71
CA SER A 134 -10.37 4.56 -7.96
C SER A 134 -9.34 3.59 -8.50
N GLU A 135 -8.96 3.67 -9.77
CA GLU A 135 -7.96 2.80 -10.35
C GLU A 135 -6.55 3.09 -9.80
N ILE A 136 -5.83 2.04 -9.51
CA ILE A 136 -4.43 2.09 -9.04
C ILE A 136 -3.54 1.99 -10.27
N ARG A 137 -2.95 3.13 -10.71
CA ARG A 137 -2.12 3.23 -11.91
C ARG A 137 -0.73 3.74 -11.57
N GLY A 138 0.30 2.89 -11.72
CA GLY A 138 1.69 3.31 -11.53
C GLY A 138 2.02 3.75 -10.10
N GLU A 139 1.25 3.29 -9.12
CA GLU A 139 1.36 3.62 -7.69
C GLU A 139 0.79 2.48 -6.85
N ILE A 140 1.09 2.49 -5.56
CA ILE A 140 0.51 1.56 -4.58
C ILE A 140 -0.45 2.34 -3.68
N LEU A 141 -1.57 1.73 -3.39
CA LEU A 141 -2.51 2.25 -2.42
C LEU A 141 -2.07 1.79 -1.02
N VAL A 142 -1.70 2.74 -0.18
CA VAL A 142 -1.32 2.49 1.22
C VAL A 142 -2.46 2.94 2.11
N TYR A 143 -2.90 2.06 3.01
CA TYR A 143 -3.81 2.40 4.10
C TYR A 143 -3.03 2.64 5.37
N GLN A 144 -3.15 3.83 5.91
CA GLN A 144 -2.50 4.25 7.14
C GLN A 144 -3.28 5.42 7.74
N ASP A 145 -3.37 5.49 9.08
CA ASP A 145 -4.02 6.59 9.80
C ASP A 145 -5.46 6.85 9.32
N GLY A 146 -6.26 5.76 9.11
CA GLY A 146 -7.67 5.82 8.75
C GLY A 146 -7.99 6.20 7.30
N TYR A 147 -7.01 6.36 6.43
CA TYR A 147 -7.26 6.76 5.04
C TYR A 147 -6.30 6.14 4.02
N PHE A 148 -6.74 6.12 2.77
CA PHE A 148 -5.94 5.63 1.66
C PHE A 148 -5.09 6.74 1.05
N GLN A 149 -3.81 6.42 0.84
CA GLN A 149 -2.87 7.28 0.13
C GLN A 149 -2.23 6.54 -1.02
N LYS A 150 -2.04 7.22 -2.14
CA LYS A 150 -1.26 6.70 -3.25
C LYS A 150 0.24 6.97 -3.01
N ASN A 151 1.07 5.91 -3.02
CA ASN A 151 2.49 6.00 -2.68
C ASN A 151 3.36 5.63 -3.88
N LYS A 152 3.91 6.66 -4.54
CA LYS A 152 4.80 6.50 -5.70
C LYS A 152 6.19 5.98 -5.33
N GLU A 153 6.70 6.30 -4.14
CA GLU A 153 8.02 5.84 -3.69
C GLU A 153 8.00 4.34 -3.39
N LEU A 154 6.94 3.87 -2.69
CA LEU A 154 6.74 2.45 -2.46
C LEU A 154 6.57 1.70 -3.79
N PHE A 155 5.83 2.26 -4.74
CA PHE A 155 5.69 1.68 -6.07
C PHE A 155 7.05 1.52 -6.79
N LYS A 156 7.90 2.56 -6.77
CA LYS A 156 9.27 2.47 -7.32
C LYS A 156 10.09 1.39 -6.62
N SER A 157 10.00 1.31 -5.29
CA SER A 157 10.67 0.27 -4.50
C SER A 157 10.17 -1.14 -4.87
N ILE A 158 8.88 -1.29 -5.18
CA ILE A 158 8.30 -2.55 -5.64
C ILE A 158 8.82 -2.89 -7.04
N LYS A 159 8.82 -1.93 -7.97
CA LYS A 159 9.32 -2.14 -9.34
C LYS A 159 10.80 -2.52 -9.40
N SER A 160 11.61 -2.11 -8.41
CA SER A 160 13.01 -2.52 -8.30
C SER A 160 13.22 -3.90 -7.66
N ALA A 161 12.20 -4.46 -7.00
CA ALA A 161 12.27 -5.78 -6.39
C ALA A 161 11.87 -6.85 -7.42
N THR A 162 12.77 -7.77 -7.72
CA THR A 162 12.54 -8.88 -8.64
C THR A 162 12.93 -10.21 -8.02
N PHE A 163 12.37 -11.32 -8.53
CA PHE A 163 12.72 -12.65 -8.05
C PHE A 163 14.20 -13.01 -8.31
N GLU A 164 14.82 -12.43 -9.33
CA GLU A 164 16.24 -12.58 -9.65
C GLU A 164 17.12 -11.89 -8.58
N ASN A 165 16.59 -10.85 -7.97
CA ASN A 165 17.28 -10.12 -6.90
C ASN A 165 17.08 -10.75 -5.53
N LEU A 166 16.10 -11.65 -5.36
CA LEU A 166 15.86 -12.36 -4.12
C LEU A 166 16.87 -13.53 -3.94
N ILE A 167 17.37 -13.65 -2.73
CA ILE A 167 18.16 -14.81 -2.31
C ILE A 167 17.26 -15.63 -1.36
N LEU A 168 16.64 -16.62 -1.93
CA LEU A 168 15.79 -17.62 -1.29
C LEU A 168 16.07 -18.97 -1.94
N THR A 169 15.66 -20.04 -1.31
CA THR A 169 15.69 -21.35 -1.94
C THR A 169 14.86 -21.35 -3.23
N GLU A 170 15.35 -21.98 -4.29
CA GLU A 170 14.60 -22.04 -5.56
C GLU A 170 13.23 -22.70 -5.38
N VAL A 171 13.12 -23.67 -4.47
CA VAL A 171 11.85 -24.34 -4.14
C VAL A 171 10.82 -23.34 -3.64
N LEU A 172 11.21 -22.42 -2.74
CA LEU A 172 10.32 -21.40 -2.20
C LEU A 172 9.93 -20.38 -3.29
N LYS A 173 10.89 -19.95 -4.12
CA LYS A 173 10.62 -19.01 -5.22
C LYS A 173 9.61 -19.58 -6.22
N GLU A 174 9.83 -20.81 -6.67
CA GLU A 174 8.95 -21.45 -7.64
C GLU A 174 7.57 -21.78 -7.05
N SER A 175 7.51 -22.20 -5.77
CA SER A 175 6.23 -22.39 -5.07
C SER A 175 5.43 -21.08 -5.02
N LEU A 176 6.06 -19.98 -4.63
CA LEU A 176 5.40 -18.65 -4.59
C LEU A 176 4.88 -18.25 -5.97
N LYS A 177 5.72 -18.27 -7.00
CA LYS A 177 5.30 -17.90 -8.36
C LYS A 177 4.13 -18.78 -8.84
N THR A 178 4.28 -20.08 -8.72
CA THR A 178 3.30 -21.05 -9.23
C THR A 178 1.95 -20.88 -8.52
N ASP A 179 1.94 -20.83 -7.20
CA ASP A 179 0.71 -20.74 -6.40
C ASP A 179 -0.11 -19.48 -6.72
N PHE A 180 0.56 -18.33 -6.83
CA PHE A 180 -0.16 -17.08 -7.07
C PHE A 180 -0.55 -16.90 -8.54
N ILE A 181 0.28 -17.31 -9.50
CA ILE A 181 -0.11 -17.30 -10.92
C ILE A 181 -1.31 -18.22 -11.16
N GLN A 182 -1.25 -19.44 -10.64
CA GLN A 182 -2.34 -20.41 -10.79
C GLN A 182 -3.63 -19.88 -10.19
N PHE A 183 -3.58 -19.24 -9.03
CA PHE A 183 -4.75 -18.61 -8.42
C PHE A 183 -5.39 -17.59 -9.35
N PHE A 184 -4.63 -16.61 -9.84
CA PHE A 184 -5.18 -15.56 -10.69
C PHE A 184 -5.68 -16.07 -12.05
N ASN A 185 -5.08 -17.13 -12.59
CA ASN A 185 -5.46 -17.72 -13.87
C ASN A 185 -6.60 -18.74 -13.75
N SER A 186 -6.99 -19.14 -12.54
CA SER A 186 -7.96 -20.24 -12.34
C SER A 186 -9.37 -19.77 -11.99
N ARG A 187 -9.71 -18.49 -12.21
CA ARG A 187 -11.03 -17.93 -11.87
C ARG A 187 -12.19 -18.80 -12.33
N ASP A 188 -12.20 -19.20 -13.61
CA ASP A 188 -13.29 -19.96 -14.20
C ASP A 188 -13.41 -21.38 -13.61
N LEU A 189 -12.28 -21.93 -13.17
CA LEU A 189 -12.26 -23.23 -12.47
C LEU A 189 -12.93 -23.12 -11.11
N TYR A 190 -12.59 -22.09 -10.32
CA TYR A 190 -13.22 -21.84 -9.01
C TYR A 190 -14.73 -21.65 -9.14
N LEU A 191 -15.16 -20.83 -10.10
CA LEU A 191 -16.59 -20.58 -10.38
C LEU A 191 -17.31 -21.86 -10.80
N ARG A 192 -16.70 -22.68 -11.67
CA ARG A 192 -17.30 -23.93 -12.16
C ARG A 192 -17.58 -24.94 -11.04
N TYR A 193 -16.70 -24.99 -10.05
CA TYR A 193 -16.82 -25.92 -8.93
C TYR A 193 -17.48 -25.32 -7.69
N GLY A 194 -17.96 -24.07 -7.75
CA GLY A 194 -18.60 -23.40 -6.62
C GLY A 194 -17.64 -23.17 -5.45
N ILE A 195 -16.33 -23.03 -5.73
CA ILE A 195 -15.30 -22.78 -4.73
C ILE A 195 -15.08 -21.25 -4.64
N PRO A 196 -15.05 -20.66 -3.44
CA PRO A 196 -14.74 -19.23 -3.30
C PRO A 196 -13.38 -18.88 -3.90
N TRP A 197 -13.35 -17.97 -4.89
CA TRP A 197 -12.11 -17.53 -5.54
C TRP A 197 -11.42 -16.48 -4.69
N LYS A 198 -10.87 -16.89 -3.57
CA LYS A 198 -10.07 -16.09 -2.65
C LYS A 198 -8.86 -16.89 -2.19
N ARG A 199 -7.83 -16.22 -1.69
CA ARG A 199 -6.64 -16.87 -1.15
C ARG A 199 -6.04 -16.06 0.01
N GLY A 200 -5.64 -16.76 1.08
CA GLY A 200 -4.85 -16.24 2.16
C GLY A 200 -3.47 -16.88 2.20
N ALA A 201 -2.41 -16.07 2.25
CA ALA A 201 -1.02 -16.51 2.38
C ALA A 201 -0.37 -15.88 3.61
N LEU A 202 0.24 -16.69 4.47
CA LEU A 202 0.96 -16.23 5.65
C LEU A 202 2.46 -16.48 5.48
N PHE A 203 3.26 -15.42 5.56
CA PHE A 203 4.71 -15.46 5.54
C PHE A 203 5.23 -15.43 6.96
N VAL A 204 5.82 -16.53 7.40
CA VAL A 204 6.26 -16.75 8.79
C VAL A 204 7.77 -16.82 8.85
N GLY A 205 8.37 -16.22 9.85
CA GLY A 205 9.80 -16.37 10.11
C GLY A 205 10.42 -15.16 10.82
N PRO A 206 11.64 -15.28 11.34
CA PRO A 206 12.29 -14.24 12.09
C PRO A 206 12.44 -12.92 11.30
N PRO A 207 12.59 -11.76 11.98
CA PRO A 207 12.79 -10.49 11.31
C PRO A 207 14.08 -10.48 10.49
N GLY A 208 14.06 -9.70 9.40
CA GLY A 208 15.24 -9.53 8.54
C GLY A 208 15.50 -10.66 7.54
N ASN A 209 14.59 -11.63 7.37
CA ASN A 209 14.76 -12.77 6.45
C ASN A 209 14.02 -12.63 5.11
N GLY A 210 13.72 -11.39 4.71
CA GLY A 210 13.31 -11.10 3.34
C GLY A 210 11.81 -11.20 3.05
N LYS A 211 10.91 -11.37 4.06
CA LYS A 211 9.45 -11.43 3.89
C LYS A 211 8.91 -10.23 3.08
N THR A 212 9.12 -9.02 3.55
CA THR A 212 8.72 -7.78 2.87
C THR A 212 9.31 -7.66 1.47
N HIS A 213 10.58 -8.05 1.30
CA HIS A 213 11.24 -7.97 -0.01
C HIS A 213 10.61 -8.96 -1.01
N THR A 214 10.26 -10.15 -0.54
CA THR A 214 9.54 -11.17 -1.32
C THR A 214 8.13 -10.70 -1.71
N ILE A 215 7.40 -10.05 -0.79
CA ILE A 215 6.10 -9.46 -1.11
C ILE A 215 6.23 -8.42 -2.21
N LYS A 216 7.22 -7.53 -2.13
CA LYS A 216 7.47 -6.55 -3.18
C LYS A 216 7.76 -7.19 -4.54
N ALA A 217 8.63 -8.20 -4.57
CA ALA A 217 8.93 -8.95 -5.80
C ALA A 217 7.70 -9.66 -6.36
N LEU A 218 6.86 -10.22 -5.49
CA LEU A 218 5.62 -10.90 -5.87
C LEU A 218 4.60 -9.92 -6.48
N ILE A 219 4.40 -8.76 -5.86
CA ILE A 219 3.51 -7.71 -6.38
C ILE A 219 4.01 -7.23 -7.75
N ASN A 220 5.33 -6.99 -7.87
CA ASN A 220 5.94 -6.60 -9.15
C ASN A 220 5.72 -7.65 -10.24
N TYR A 221 5.88 -8.92 -9.89
CA TYR A 221 5.75 -10.04 -10.81
C TYR A 221 4.30 -10.30 -11.27
N LEU A 222 3.34 -10.16 -10.36
CA LEU A 222 1.92 -10.43 -10.62
C LEU A 222 1.20 -9.27 -11.32
N GLU A 223 1.72 -8.06 -11.22
CA GLU A 223 1.17 -6.82 -11.81
C GLU A 223 -0.33 -6.61 -11.49
N LYS A 224 -0.75 -7.02 -10.31
CA LYS A 224 -2.12 -6.80 -9.82
C LYS A 224 -2.19 -5.56 -8.93
N PRO A 225 -3.35 -4.87 -8.91
CA PRO A 225 -3.61 -3.82 -7.92
C PRO A 225 -3.27 -4.30 -6.52
N CYS A 226 -2.64 -3.44 -5.73
CA CYS A 226 -2.23 -3.79 -4.39
C CYS A 226 -2.63 -2.71 -3.38
N ILE A 227 -3.21 -3.15 -2.27
CA ILE A 227 -3.48 -2.35 -1.08
C ILE A 227 -2.50 -2.80 0.00
N TYR A 228 -1.67 -1.88 0.45
CA TYR A 228 -0.67 -2.11 1.48
C TYR A 228 -1.13 -1.48 2.79
N VAL A 229 -1.37 -2.30 3.81
CA VAL A 229 -1.89 -1.86 5.11
C VAL A 229 -0.74 -1.77 6.11
N ARG A 230 -0.57 -0.59 6.71
CA ARG A 230 0.44 -0.35 7.75
C ARG A 230 -0.10 -0.50 9.17
N GLY A 231 -1.40 -0.36 9.33
CA GLY A 231 -2.08 -0.48 10.62
C GLY A 231 -3.54 -0.05 10.52
N PHE A 232 -4.31 -0.40 11.54
CA PHE A 232 -5.72 -0.02 11.66
C PHE A 232 -5.95 0.96 12.81
N ASN A 233 -4.93 1.24 13.63
CA ASN A 233 -5.04 2.00 14.86
C ASN A 233 -5.08 3.49 14.57
N GLU A 234 -6.16 4.15 14.98
CA GLU A 234 -6.26 5.60 15.14
C GLU A 234 -6.83 5.97 16.50
N ALA A 235 -6.42 7.13 16.99
CA ALA A 235 -6.78 7.59 18.34
C ALA A 235 -8.29 7.82 18.56
N ASN A 236 -9.10 7.88 17.49
CA ASN A 236 -10.51 8.27 17.54
C ASN A 236 -11.46 7.47 16.63
N GLU A 237 -11.00 6.41 15.96
CA GLU A 237 -11.83 5.61 15.06
C GLU A 237 -11.96 4.17 15.54
N ILE A 238 -13.05 3.52 15.16
CA ILE A 238 -13.27 2.12 15.46
C ILE A 238 -12.43 1.29 14.48
N GLU A 239 -11.43 0.60 15.00
CA GLU A 239 -10.49 -0.24 14.20
C GLU A 239 -11.23 -1.22 13.27
N GLU A 240 -12.43 -1.67 13.68
CA GLU A 240 -13.30 -2.55 12.89
C GLU A 240 -13.81 -1.87 11.62
N GLU A 241 -14.19 -0.58 11.69
CA GLU A 241 -14.63 0.19 10.53
C GLU A 241 -13.49 0.39 9.53
N ASN A 242 -12.28 0.64 10.03
CA ASN A 242 -11.07 0.75 9.24
C ASN A 242 -10.74 -0.54 8.50
N MET A 243 -10.87 -1.69 9.16
CA MET A 243 -10.73 -2.99 8.52
C MET A 243 -11.79 -3.22 7.44
N ALA A 244 -13.05 -2.92 7.75
CA ALA A 244 -14.15 -3.04 6.78
C ALA A 244 -13.88 -2.20 5.52
N GLU A 245 -13.37 -0.97 5.69
CA GLU A 245 -13.06 -0.08 4.57
C GLU A 245 -11.96 -0.67 3.68
N VAL A 246 -10.88 -1.22 4.27
CA VAL A 246 -9.79 -1.89 3.53
C VAL A 246 -10.33 -3.05 2.69
N PHE A 247 -11.14 -3.94 3.29
CA PHE A 247 -11.69 -5.09 2.57
C PHE A 247 -12.75 -4.68 1.55
N ASN A 248 -13.57 -3.66 1.82
CA ASN A 248 -14.48 -3.08 0.82
C ASN A 248 -13.71 -2.52 -0.37
N ARG A 249 -12.61 -1.82 -0.11
CA ARG A 249 -11.75 -1.29 -1.15
C ARG A 249 -11.10 -2.41 -1.96
N ALA A 250 -10.68 -3.49 -1.31
CA ALA A 250 -10.13 -4.66 -1.99
C ALA A 250 -11.17 -5.30 -2.93
N ARG A 251 -12.40 -5.51 -2.47
CA ARG A 251 -13.51 -6.04 -3.28
C ARG A 251 -13.80 -5.18 -4.52
N MET A 252 -13.74 -3.86 -4.38
CA MET A 252 -13.92 -2.92 -5.50
C MET A 252 -12.79 -2.98 -6.54
N ASN A 253 -11.58 -3.35 -6.12
CA ASN A 253 -10.40 -3.42 -7.01
C ASN A 253 -10.02 -4.85 -7.39
N ALA A 254 -10.85 -5.84 -7.09
CA ALA A 254 -10.58 -7.24 -7.43
C ALA A 254 -10.54 -7.47 -8.97
N PRO A 255 -9.60 -8.27 -9.47
CA PRO A 255 -8.65 -9.07 -8.70
C PRO A 255 -7.46 -8.26 -8.17
N CYS A 256 -7.20 -8.34 -6.87
CA CYS A 256 -6.20 -7.53 -6.21
C CYS A 256 -5.48 -8.29 -5.07
N ILE A 257 -4.42 -7.66 -4.56
CA ILE A 257 -3.63 -8.14 -3.43
C ILE A 257 -3.81 -7.17 -2.26
N VAL A 258 -4.09 -7.70 -1.07
CA VAL A 258 -4.05 -6.97 0.20
C VAL A 258 -2.84 -7.46 0.99
N VAL A 259 -2.00 -6.56 1.46
CA VAL A 259 -0.82 -6.87 2.28
C VAL A 259 -1.03 -6.37 3.69
N LEU A 260 -0.91 -7.28 4.67
CA LEU A 260 -0.96 -7.00 6.10
C LEU A 260 0.41 -7.35 6.69
N GLU A 261 1.29 -6.37 6.90
CA GLU A 261 2.60 -6.64 7.50
C GLU A 261 2.55 -6.59 9.02
N ASP A 262 3.33 -7.50 9.66
CA ASP A 262 3.41 -7.64 11.11
C ASP A 262 2.02 -7.81 11.76
N LEU A 263 1.31 -8.87 11.32
CA LEU A 263 -0.08 -9.15 11.67
C LEU A 263 -0.31 -9.15 13.18
N GLU A 264 0.68 -9.61 13.97
CA GLU A 264 0.67 -9.58 15.43
C GLU A 264 0.58 -8.18 16.04
N ALA A 265 0.98 -7.14 15.31
CA ALA A 265 0.86 -5.76 15.74
C ALA A 265 -0.49 -5.12 15.33
N MET A 266 -1.16 -5.69 14.35
CA MET A 266 -2.43 -5.17 13.81
C MET A 266 -3.67 -5.77 14.49
N VAL A 267 -3.51 -6.91 15.16
CA VAL A 267 -4.64 -7.70 15.69
C VAL A 267 -4.56 -7.74 17.22
N ASN A 268 -5.57 -7.21 17.86
CA ASN A 268 -5.79 -7.29 19.29
C ASN A 268 -7.05 -8.14 19.61
N GLU A 269 -7.42 -8.28 20.88
CA GLU A 269 -8.57 -9.10 21.28
C GLU A 269 -9.90 -8.60 20.70
N THR A 270 -10.06 -7.30 20.50
CA THR A 270 -11.28 -6.69 19.98
C THR A 270 -11.39 -6.85 18.47
N THR A 271 -10.32 -6.57 17.74
CA THR A 271 -10.31 -6.60 16.27
C THR A 271 -10.16 -7.99 15.68
N ARG A 272 -9.69 -8.96 16.49
CA ARG A 272 -9.48 -10.34 16.04
C ARG A 272 -10.72 -10.96 15.39
N SER A 273 -11.84 -10.91 16.09
CA SER A 273 -13.09 -11.53 15.60
C SER A 273 -13.55 -10.90 14.29
N PHE A 274 -13.34 -9.60 14.14
CA PHE A 274 -13.69 -8.87 12.93
C PHE A 274 -12.78 -9.28 11.77
N LEU A 275 -11.46 -9.29 11.95
CA LEU A 275 -10.51 -9.75 10.92
C LEU A 275 -10.82 -11.18 10.49
N LEU A 276 -11.11 -12.08 11.44
CA LEU A 276 -11.45 -13.46 11.15
C LEU A 276 -12.71 -13.56 10.27
N ASN A 277 -13.71 -12.72 10.52
CA ASN A 277 -14.94 -12.65 9.73
C ASN A 277 -14.67 -12.10 8.32
N GLU A 278 -13.83 -11.07 8.18
CA GLU A 278 -13.42 -10.55 6.88
C GLU A 278 -12.65 -11.60 6.06
N LEU A 279 -11.74 -12.34 6.70
CA LEU A 279 -10.98 -13.41 6.04
C LEU A 279 -11.86 -14.61 5.67
N ASP A 280 -12.80 -15.01 6.55
CA ASP A 280 -13.72 -16.13 6.29
C ASP A 280 -14.72 -15.81 5.17
N GLY A 281 -15.01 -14.51 4.96
CA GLY A 281 -15.80 -14.01 3.83
C GLY A 281 -17.30 -14.10 4.10
N PHE A 282 -17.80 -13.50 5.19
CA PHE A 282 -19.22 -13.17 5.31
C PHE A 282 -19.69 -12.31 4.13
N GLN A 283 -18.80 -11.46 3.60
CA GLN A 283 -18.88 -10.87 2.26
C GLN A 283 -17.89 -11.59 1.34
N GLU A 284 -18.31 -11.95 0.14
CA GLU A 284 -17.46 -12.68 -0.80
C GLU A 284 -16.23 -11.86 -1.20
N ASN A 285 -15.04 -12.29 -0.78
CA ASN A 285 -13.76 -11.71 -1.19
C ASN A 285 -13.30 -12.26 -2.54
N THR A 286 -14.20 -12.32 -3.51
CA THR A 286 -13.94 -12.89 -4.84
C THR A 286 -12.83 -12.17 -5.57
N GLY A 287 -11.75 -12.88 -5.89
CA GLY A 287 -10.56 -12.34 -6.56
C GLY A 287 -9.57 -11.62 -5.64
N VAL A 288 -9.79 -11.65 -4.31
CA VAL A 288 -8.88 -11.02 -3.36
C VAL A 288 -7.86 -12.03 -2.83
N VAL A 289 -6.59 -11.66 -2.90
CA VAL A 289 -5.47 -12.35 -2.26
C VAL A 289 -5.04 -11.55 -1.05
N VAL A 290 -5.06 -12.15 0.13
CA VAL A 290 -4.54 -11.54 1.36
C VAL A 290 -3.19 -12.16 1.68
N ILE A 291 -2.14 -11.35 1.74
CA ILE A 291 -0.80 -11.77 2.15
C ILE A 291 -0.50 -11.11 3.49
N ALA A 292 -0.29 -11.91 4.51
CA ALA A 292 0.11 -11.42 5.82
C ALA A 292 1.54 -11.85 6.17
N THR A 293 2.24 -11.06 6.98
CA THR A 293 3.53 -11.45 7.57
C THR A 293 3.43 -11.53 9.08
N THR A 294 4.24 -12.39 9.67
CA THR A 294 4.47 -12.42 11.11
C THR A 294 5.93 -12.78 11.42
N ASN A 295 6.46 -12.12 12.44
CA ASN A 295 7.76 -12.45 13.01
C ASN A 295 7.62 -13.37 14.25
N TYR A 296 6.42 -13.41 14.82
CA TYR A 296 6.11 -14.10 16.09
C TYR A 296 4.83 -14.91 15.95
N PRO A 297 4.86 -16.04 15.22
CA PRO A 297 3.67 -16.86 15.00
C PRO A 297 3.03 -17.32 16.31
N GLU A 298 3.79 -17.46 17.38
CA GLU A 298 3.30 -17.82 18.72
C GLU A 298 2.43 -16.74 19.37
N LYS A 299 2.52 -15.49 18.90
CA LYS A 299 1.66 -14.39 19.37
C LYS A 299 0.32 -14.32 18.63
N LEU A 300 0.21 -15.02 17.50
CA LEU A 300 -1.04 -15.06 16.74
C LEU A 300 -1.99 -16.10 17.33
N ASP A 301 -3.27 -15.74 17.36
CA ASP A 301 -4.32 -16.67 17.78
C ASP A 301 -4.31 -17.94 16.91
N PRO A 302 -4.40 -19.13 17.52
CA PRO A 302 -4.52 -20.41 16.80
C PRO A 302 -5.64 -20.43 15.75
N ALA A 303 -6.70 -19.64 15.95
CA ALA A 303 -7.78 -19.52 14.98
C ALA A 303 -7.35 -18.81 13.68
N ILE A 304 -6.31 -17.97 13.71
CA ILE A 304 -5.69 -17.38 12.53
C ILE A 304 -4.79 -18.42 11.85
N LEU A 305 -3.98 -19.12 12.64
CA LEU A 305 -2.96 -20.02 12.14
C LEU A 305 -3.50 -21.35 11.63
N ASN A 306 -4.51 -21.94 12.30
CA ASN A 306 -4.86 -23.35 12.12
C ASN A 306 -6.12 -23.58 11.29
N ARG A 307 -6.77 -22.51 10.80
CA ARG A 307 -7.97 -22.64 9.95
C ARG A 307 -7.64 -22.38 8.47
N PRO A 308 -7.67 -23.44 7.62
CA PRO A 308 -7.29 -23.32 6.21
C PRO A 308 -8.13 -22.33 5.38
N SER A 309 -9.36 -22.01 5.82
CA SER A 309 -10.23 -21.05 5.12
C SER A 309 -9.72 -19.58 5.17
N ARG A 310 -8.73 -19.29 6.01
CA ARG A 310 -8.17 -17.95 6.27
C ARG A 310 -6.82 -17.77 5.59
N PHE A 311 -5.83 -18.54 6.07
CA PHE A 311 -4.51 -18.62 5.44
C PHE A 311 -4.27 -20.06 5.01
N ASP A 312 -4.65 -20.35 3.77
CA ASP A 312 -4.56 -21.69 3.17
C ASP A 312 -3.14 -22.02 2.71
N ARG A 313 -2.27 -21.01 2.64
CA ARG A 313 -0.85 -21.16 2.34
C ARG A 313 0.02 -20.53 3.43
N LYS A 314 1.01 -21.30 3.89
CA LYS A 314 2.03 -20.82 4.83
C LYS A 314 3.41 -20.98 4.19
N TYR A 315 4.17 -19.92 4.18
CA TYR A 315 5.53 -19.90 3.63
C TYR A 315 6.52 -19.57 4.74
N GLN A 316 7.46 -20.48 4.95
CA GLN A 316 8.48 -20.33 6.00
C GLN A 316 9.69 -19.59 5.45
N PHE A 317 10.12 -18.56 6.18
CA PHE A 317 11.29 -17.73 5.90
C PHE A 317 12.33 -17.95 7.01
N ASP A 318 13.09 -19.00 6.87
CA ASP A 318 14.12 -19.37 7.85
C ASP A 318 15.33 -18.45 7.78
N ILE A 319 16.18 -18.53 8.81
CA ILE A 319 17.50 -17.90 8.80
C ILE A 319 18.31 -18.51 7.65
N PRO A 320 19.03 -17.70 6.82
CA PRO A 320 19.73 -18.19 5.66
C PRO A 320 20.81 -19.21 6.03
N GLY A 321 20.82 -20.33 5.31
CA GLY A 321 21.85 -21.36 5.41
C GLY A 321 23.20 -20.88 4.83
N ALA A 322 24.22 -21.72 4.92
CA ALA A 322 25.55 -21.40 4.39
C ALA A 322 25.51 -21.04 2.90
N PHE A 323 24.67 -21.75 2.11
CA PHE A 323 24.52 -21.51 0.67
C PHE A 323 23.91 -20.13 0.38
N GLU A 324 22.86 -19.74 1.06
CA GLU A 324 22.21 -18.44 0.89
C GLU A 324 23.12 -17.30 1.36
N ARG A 325 23.85 -17.49 2.47
CA ARG A 325 24.83 -16.49 2.95
C ARG A 325 25.96 -16.31 1.94
N HIS A 326 26.48 -17.42 1.38
CA HIS A 326 27.48 -17.38 0.32
C HIS A 326 26.97 -16.62 -0.90
N ALA A 327 25.77 -16.95 -1.39
CA ALA A 327 25.15 -16.30 -2.55
C ALA A 327 24.97 -14.78 -2.31
N TYR A 328 24.56 -14.38 -1.08
CA TYR A 328 24.39 -12.99 -0.71
C TYR A 328 25.70 -12.21 -0.75
N LEU A 329 26.72 -12.73 -0.11
CA LEU A 329 28.05 -12.09 -0.04
C LEU A 329 28.76 -12.09 -1.40
N THR A 330 28.64 -13.16 -2.19
CA THR A 330 29.17 -13.22 -3.56
C THR A 330 28.50 -12.19 -4.47
N LYS A 331 27.19 -12.03 -4.38
CA LYS A 331 26.46 -11.00 -5.13
C LYS A 331 26.94 -9.60 -4.77
N TRP A 332 27.14 -9.32 -3.48
CA TRP A 332 27.74 -8.05 -3.05
C TRP A 332 29.17 -7.88 -3.56
N ARG A 333 30.03 -8.89 -3.39
CA ARG A 333 31.41 -8.87 -3.88
C ARG A 333 31.50 -8.52 -5.37
N ALA A 334 30.57 -9.03 -6.16
CA ALA A 334 30.51 -8.75 -7.60
C ALA A 334 30.20 -7.27 -7.93
N THR A 335 29.74 -6.48 -6.96
CA THR A 335 29.53 -5.03 -7.13
C THR A 335 30.75 -4.19 -6.80
N LEU A 336 31.81 -4.80 -6.27
CA LEU A 336 33.04 -4.10 -5.91
C LEU A 336 33.96 -3.97 -7.12
N ASP A 337 34.60 -2.81 -7.26
CA ASP A 337 35.51 -2.49 -8.37
C ASP A 337 36.94 -2.20 -7.88
N GLY A 338 37.94 -2.34 -8.77
CA GLY A 338 39.31 -1.94 -8.55
C GLY A 338 39.97 -2.61 -7.33
N ASP A 339 40.57 -1.78 -6.48
CA ASP A 339 41.34 -2.22 -5.31
C ASP A 339 40.46 -2.87 -4.20
N LEU A 340 39.14 -2.78 -4.32
CA LEU A 340 38.21 -3.43 -3.40
C LEU A 340 37.89 -4.88 -3.76
N GLN A 341 38.37 -5.37 -4.92
CA GLN A 341 38.22 -6.76 -5.33
C GLN A 341 39.07 -7.70 -4.45
N PHE A 342 38.48 -8.83 -4.03
CA PHE A 342 39.14 -9.87 -3.26
C PHE A 342 38.72 -11.27 -3.74
N PRO A 343 39.54 -12.31 -3.50
CA PRO A 343 39.23 -13.69 -3.94
C PRO A 343 37.95 -14.20 -3.25
N GLU A 344 37.13 -14.97 -4.00
CA GLU A 344 35.89 -15.58 -3.48
C GLU A 344 36.16 -16.57 -2.34
N LEU A 345 37.26 -17.33 -2.42
CA LEU A 345 37.70 -18.24 -1.35
C LEU A 345 37.89 -17.57 0.00
N SER A 346 38.13 -16.25 0.02
CA SER A 346 38.20 -15.49 1.28
C SER A 346 36.85 -15.37 1.99
N LEU A 347 35.72 -15.65 1.34
CA LEU A 347 34.40 -15.65 1.94
C LEU A 347 34.11 -16.87 2.82
N GLU A 348 34.84 -18.01 2.63
CA GLU A 348 34.57 -19.25 3.38
C GLU A 348 34.61 -19.00 4.89
N SER A 349 35.67 -18.34 5.37
CA SER A 349 35.80 -18.01 6.80
C SER A 349 34.72 -17.04 7.29
N VAL A 350 34.25 -16.12 6.44
CA VAL A 350 33.16 -15.18 6.77
C VAL A 350 31.83 -15.94 6.87
N ILE A 351 31.59 -16.92 5.99
CA ILE A 351 30.38 -17.74 6.00
C ILE A 351 30.29 -18.57 7.29
N GLU A 352 31.40 -19.10 7.77
CA GLU A 352 31.44 -19.80 9.07
C GLU A 352 31.11 -18.84 10.24
N ILE A 353 31.75 -17.65 10.26
CA ILE A 353 31.52 -16.65 11.31
C ILE A 353 30.07 -16.15 11.27
N THR A 354 29.45 -16.03 10.11
CA THR A 354 28.07 -15.51 9.95
C THR A 354 26.99 -16.56 10.14
N GLU A 355 27.29 -17.74 10.66
CA GLU A 355 26.26 -18.71 11.03
C GLU A 355 25.22 -18.09 11.99
N GLY A 356 23.93 -18.27 11.69
CA GLY A 356 22.84 -17.65 12.43
C GLY A 356 22.51 -16.20 12.08
N PHE A 357 23.25 -15.57 11.14
CA PHE A 357 22.92 -14.24 10.66
C PHE A 357 21.68 -14.26 9.77
N SER A 358 20.74 -13.32 10.04
CA SER A 358 19.68 -13.00 9.06
C SER A 358 20.25 -12.20 7.88
N PHE A 359 19.47 -12.02 6.82
CA PHE A 359 19.87 -11.14 5.71
C PHE A 359 20.02 -9.66 6.17
N ALA A 360 19.32 -9.24 7.22
CA ALA A 360 19.52 -7.93 7.80
C ALA A 360 20.92 -7.79 8.45
N TYR A 361 21.38 -8.80 9.18
CA TYR A 361 22.74 -8.84 9.71
C TYR A 361 23.80 -8.91 8.62
N LEU A 362 23.56 -9.67 7.55
CA LEU A 362 24.49 -9.70 6.40
C LEU A 362 24.55 -8.34 5.69
N LYS A 363 23.42 -7.63 5.59
CA LYS A 363 23.42 -6.27 5.05
C LYS A 363 24.21 -5.31 5.94
N GLU A 364 24.05 -5.40 7.25
CA GLU A 364 24.79 -4.58 8.20
C GLU A 364 26.27 -4.87 8.13
N LEU A 365 26.67 -6.15 7.99
CA LEU A 365 28.05 -6.53 7.76
C LEU A 365 28.65 -5.84 6.54
N ILE A 366 27.90 -5.79 5.43
CA ILE A 366 28.33 -5.10 4.22
C ILE A 366 28.48 -3.59 4.49
N VAL A 367 27.49 -2.97 5.11
CA VAL A 367 27.50 -1.53 5.40
C VAL A 367 28.67 -1.17 6.31
N SER A 368 28.85 -1.88 7.42
CA SER A 368 29.95 -1.67 8.35
C SER A 368 31.31 -1.85 7.70
N THR A 369 31.46 -2.87 6.84
CA THR A 369 32.70 -3.09 6.05
C THR A 369 32.98 -1.90 5.13
N MET A 370 31.97 -1.41 4.41
CA MET A 370 32.15 -0.31 3.47
C MET A 370 32.46 1.01 4.19
N VAL A 371 31.85 1.26 5.35
CA VAL A 371 32.12 2.44 6.18
C VAL A 371 33.58 2.42 6.70
N GLU A 372 34.04 1.26 7.17
CA GLU A 372 35.42 1.13 7.66
C GLU A 372 36.44 1.33 6.53
N LEU A 373 36.19 0.78 5.35
CA LEU A 373 37.03 0.99 4.17
C LEU A 373 37.06 2.44 3.71
N ALA A 374 35.93 3.15 3.82
CA ALA A 374 35.86 4.58 3.45
C ALA A 374 36.58 5.48 4.46
N CYS A 375 36.68 5.09 5.72
CA CYS A 375 37.33 5.85 6.79
C CYS A 375 38.80 5.43 7.03
N GLY A 376 39.23 4.25 6.53
CA GLY A 376 40.54 3.67 6.79
C GLY A 376 41.60 4.18 5.80
N SER A 377 42.88 4.11 6.21
CA SER A 377 44.03 4.32 5.34
C SER A 377 44.19 3.16 4.35
N ASN A 378 44.61 3.45 3.13
CA ASN A 378 44.77 2.58 1.94
C ASN A 378 45.57 1.25 2.08
N LEU A 379 45.77 0.74 3.28
CA LEU A 379 46.62 -0.44 3.54
C LEU A 379 45.87 -1.68 4.08
N VAL A 380 44.56 -1.59 4.34
CA VAL A 380 43.79 -2.69 4.93
C VAL A 380 43.06 -3.46 3.81
N GLN A 381 43.28 -4.79 3.76
CA GLN A 381 42.58 -5.61 2.77
C GLN A 381 41.12 -5.81 3.15
N VAL A 382 40.24 -5.70 2.16
CA VAL A 382 38.76 -5.84 2.34
C VAL A 382 38.39 -7.13 3.05
N GLN A 383 39.10 -8.22 2.77
CA GLN A 383 38.88 -9.53 3.39
C GLN A 383 39.13 -9.55 4.91
N ASP A 384 40.08 -8.75 5.41
CA ASP A 384 40.35 -8.65 6.84
C ASP A 384 39.32 -7.77 7.54
N VAL A 385 38.90 -6.69 6.89
CA VAL A 385 37.85 -5.80 7.39
C VAL A 385 36.54 -6.56 7.54
N ILE A 386 36.07 -7.24 6.48
CA ILE A 386 34.78 -7.99 6.54
C ILE A 386 34.81 -9.07 7.60
N ARG A 387 35.96 -9.77 7.77
CA ARG A 387 36.09 -10.78 8.81
C ARG A 387 36.00 -10.19 10.21
N ASN A 388 36.68 -9.08 10.47
CA ASN A 388 36.64 -8.39 11.76
C ASN A 388 35.22 -7.88 12.06
N GLN A 389 34.56 -7.25 11.09
CA GLN A 389 33.19 -6.79 11.23
C GLN A 389 32.21 -7.94 11.48
N ALA A 390 32.41 -9.10 10.83
CA ALA A 390 31.61 -10.29 11.08
C ALA A 390 31.76 -10.81 12.51
N MET A 391 32.99 -10.80 13.07
CA MET A 391 33.22 -11.17 14.47
C MET A 391 32.53 -10.21 15.45
N LEU A 392 32.63 -8.90 15.20
CA LEU A 392 31.99 -7.89 16.05
C LEU A 392 30.45 -8.02 16.04
N LEU A 393 29.87 -8.24 14.88
CA LEU A 393 28.42 -8.44 14.75
C LEU A 393 27.96 -9.76 15.37
N ARG A 394 28.78 -10.81 15.33
CA ARG A 394 28.48 -12.09 15.98
C ARG A 394 28.35 -11.95 17.50
N GLU A 395 29.18 -11.13 18.13
CA GLU A 395 29.09 -10.85 19.57
C GLU A 395 27.79 -10.13 19.96
N GLN A 396 27.14 -9.46 19.01
CA GLN A 396 25.87 -8.74 19.22
C GLN A 396 24.62 -9.61 18.98
N LEU A 397 24.80 -10.85 18.47
CA LEU A 397 23.66 -11.74 18.30
C LEU A 397 23.04 -12.07 19.67
N PRO A 398 21.69 -12.00 19.79
CA PRO A 398 21.04 -12.48 21.00
C PRO A 398 21.35 -13.97 21.19
N VAL A 399 21.75 -14.35 22.38
CA VAL A 399 21.94 -15.75 22.74
C VAL A 399 20.61 -16.46 22.54
N GLN A 400 20.53 -17.37 21.58
CA GLN A 400 19.35 -18.20 21.41
C GLN A 400 19.19 -19.05 22.68
N SER A 401 18.13 -18.80 23.45
CA SER A 401 17.74 -19.70 24.52
C SER A 401 17.45 -21.07 23.89
N PRO A 402 17.98 -22.17 24.43
CA PRO A 402 17.63 -23.49 23.92
C PRO A 402 16.10 -23.66 23.97
N PRO A 403 15.50 -24.41 23.00
CA PRO A 403 14.09 -24.72 23.08
C PRO A 403 13.79 -25.31 24.45
N ALA A 404 12.74 -24.82 25.11
CA ALA A 404 12.25 -25.46 26.33
C ALA A 404 11.89 -26.90 25.96
N ASP A 405 12.57 -27.84 26.57
CA ASP A 405 12.20 -29.26 26.50
C ASP A 405 10.80 -29.39 27.14
N ASP A 406 9.81 -29.72 26.31
CA ASP A 406 8.49 -30.18 26.73
C ASP A 406 8.49 -31.70 26.96
#